data_08dbba550ad5ab48d8cc117908639820
#
_entry.id   08dbba550ad5ab48d8cc117908639820
#
_cell.length_a   1.000
_cell.length_b   1.000
_cell.length_c   1.000
_cell.angle_alpha   90.00
_cell.angle_beta   90.00
_cell.angle_gamma   90.00
#
_symmetry.space_group_name_H-M   'P 1'
#
loop_
_entity.id
_entity.type
_entity.pdbx_description
1 polymer ?
#
loop_
_entity_poly.entity_id
_entity_poly.type
_entity_poly.pdbx_seq_one_letter_code
_entity_poly.pdbx_strand_id
1 'polypeptide(L)'
;MINKNIKNLTKIFFKDYNEKIQIFSEKMKLNLKSKTVLFSIMIAALFTYLSIILLVHFNKVNAGYLFLKIYIPLVLIFVLFQLITLICNLFYYSKDLEYILPLPVKPIEILSAKFNTVILITYLTECAFLAIPMFFYGILVSGKVTYFLFGILSLLIMPIFYVSIIGSIILIMMKLFEKIKNKNVVQFLIIFILNIVLIIGTFLLLKNNFLLDDSTQSIDIVNEKWTYINKKLIITNPVIELLISNSWIKKIINIIKIFILIFVTFNIFILIGNKLYFNNLIYGHYTKGTNYNKNKIKYNKNKIGISYIKTENKKVMRNTTYVTQNLFGFINIMIIILIILNMFIPLFIQYLQDTNYFEGVSIDQLKIDIFCTVIVIMQIMFTFNSISSKAISREGKEAFFIKYIPVSLRKQLLIKLIPGVLLNIIPIIGVMYIFNKNLPTIECYYYIIAFITANLINILFNEIMIILDCKMPNLNWTNIESVTKNNSKKLYQYIITLITILLIIYLSKILTQISFVLFVVIFNLILLIGLIIFNIYINKNINKIFENIY
;
A
#
# COMPACT_ATOMS: atom_id res chain seq x y z
N MET A 1 -26.51 1.83 26.48
CA MET A 1 -25.51 2.42 27.42
C MET A 1 -24.12 2.01 26.98
N ILE A 2 -23.30 2.93 26.50
CA ILE A 2 -21.87 2.63 26.26
C ILE A 2 -21.26 2.42 27.64
N ASN A 3 -20.86 1.20 27.94
CA ASN A 3 -20.27 0.86 29.23
C ASN A 3 -19.04 1.78 29.43
N LYS A 4 -18.94 2.45 30.57
CA LYS A 4 -17.86 3.40 30.91
C LYS A 4 -16.47 2.77 30.69
N ASN A 5 -16.36 1.46 30.94
CA ASN A 5 -15.14 0.69 30.71
C ASN A 5 -14.75 0.65 29.23
N ILE A 6 -15.71 0.40 28.32
CA ILE A 6 -15.47 0.35 26.86
C ILE A 6 -14.96 1.70 26.38
N LYS A 7 -15.59 2.80 26.82
CA LYS A 7 -15.19 4.16 26.43
C LYS A 7 -13.77 4.49 26.93
N ASN A 8 -13.44 4.14 28.17
CA ASN A 8 -12.11 4.37 28.72
C ASN A 8 -11.04 3.52 28.02
N LEU A 9 -11.32 2.25 27.79
CA LEU A 9 -10.42 1.36 27.06
C LEU A 9 -10.21 1.81 25.60
N THR A 10 -11.25 2.22 24.88
CA THR A 10 -11.10 2.76 23.52
C THR A 10 -10.22 4.01 23.52
N LYS A 11 -10.38 4.91 24.49
CA LYS A 11 -9.54 6.10 24.62
C LYS A 11 -8.07 5.73 24.88
N ILE A 12 -7.82 4.74 25.72
CA ILE A 12 -6.46 4.24 26.02
C ILE A 12 -5.85 3.61 24.76
N PHE A 13 -6.55 2.70 24.09
CA PHE A 13 -6.04 2.04 22.87
C PHE A 13 -5.79 3.03 21.73
N PHE A 14 -6.68 3.99 21.56
CA PHE A 14 -6.52 5.02 20.53
C PHE A 14 -5.36 5.96 20.88
N LYS A 15 -5.19 6.29 22.17
CA LYS A 15 -4.05 7.09 22.64
C LYS A 15 -2.74 6.33 22.47
N ASP A 16 -2.67 5.05 22.83
CA ASP A 16 -1.50 4.19 22.61
C ASP A 16 -1.15 4.06 21.14
N TYR A 17 -2.16 3.89 20.28
CA TYR A 17 -1.95 3.90 18.83
C TYR A 17 -1.39 5.24 18.34
N ASN A 18 -1.90 6.36 18.85
CA ASN A 18 -1.42 7.70 18.52
C ASN A 18 -0.08 8.02 19.18
N GLU A 19 0.18 7.58 20.43
CA GLU A 19 1.46 7.77 21.11
C GLU A 19 2.57 6.96 20.45
N LYS A 20 2.29 5.77 19.97
CA LYS A 20 3.22 5.03 19.07
C LYS A 20 3.58 5.85 17.84
N ILE A 21 2.71 6.75 17.40
CA ILE A 21 2.97 7.75 16.37
C ILE A 21 3.67 9.00 16.96
N GLN A 22 3.41 9.38 18.21
CA GLN A 22 3.88 10.63 18.86
C GLN A 22 5.28 10.53 19.51
N ILE A 23 5.61 9.42 20.19
CA ILE A 23 6.93 9.20 20.83
C ILE A 23 8.07 9.38 19.83
N PHE A 24 7.77 9.18 18.55
CA PHE A 24 8.70 9.44 17.48
C PHE A 24 8.94 10.93 17.20
N SER A 25 7.95 11.80 17.41
CA SER A 25 8.05 13.23 17.12
C SER A 25 8.85 14.01 18.18
N GLU A 26 8.84 13.55 19.43
CA GLU A 26 9.52 14.23 20.54
C GLU A 26 11.03 13.94 20.59
N LYS A 27 11.45 12.73 20.19
CA LYS A 27 12.88 12.37 20.14
C LYS A 27 13.68 13.08 19.04
N MET A 28 13.03 13.66 18.05
CA MET A 28 13.71 14.30 16.92
C MET A 28 13.70 15.83 16.97
N LYS A 29 13.66 16.53 18.08
CA LYS A 29 13.79 18.02 18.22
C LYS A 29 13.30 18.88 17.02
N LEU A 30 12.52 18.31 16.11
CA LEU A 30 11.91 18.96 14.96
C LEU A 30 10.39 18.81 15.11
N ASN A 31 9.65 19.87 14.82
CA ASN A 31 8.18 19.85 14.75
C ASN A 31 7.66 18.88 13.66
N LEU A 32 7.98 17.59 13.81
CA LEU A 32 7.66 16.52 12.83
C LEU A 32 6.19 16.09 12.86
N LYS A 33 5.44 16.45 13.92
CA LYS A 33 3.98 16.26 13.95
C LYS A 33 3.32 16.93 12.74
N SER A 34 3.79 18.12 12.36
CA SER A 34 3.27 18.82 11.18
C SER A 34 3.70 18.16 9.87
N LYS A 35 4.91 17.61 9.77
CA LYS A 35 5.46 17.11 8.50
C LYS A 35 4.90 15.74 8.07
N THR A 36 4.70 14.79 8.99
CA THR A 36 4.08 13.49 8.66
C THR A 36 2.59 13.62 8.38
N VAL A 37 1.91 14.50 9.12
CA VAL A 37 0.51 14.85 8.87
C VAL A 37 0.37 15.60 7.54
N LEU A 38 1.19 16.61 7.29
CA LEU A 38 1.22 17.34 6.01
C LEU A 38 1.46 16.38 4.84
N PHE A 39 2.32 15.40 5.03
CA PHE A 39 2.62 14.44 3.99
C PHE A 39 1.46 13.46 3.71
N SER A 40 0.78 12.94 4.75
CA SER A 40 -0.43 12.14 4.56
C SER A 40 -1.56 12.94 3.89
N ILE A 41 -1.66 14.23 4.21
CA ILE A 41 -2.56 15.17 3.55
C ILE A 41 -2.16 15.37 2.08
N MET A 42 -0.87 15.49 1.77
CA MET A 42 -0.41 15.61 0.37
C MET A 42 -0.74 14.38 -0.47
N ILE A 43 -0.55 13.17 0.07
CA ILE A 43 -0.95 11.93 -0.64
C ILE A 43 -2.46 11.89 -0.85
N ALA A 44 -3.23 12.17 0.19
CA ALA A 44 -4.68 12.24 0.07
C ALA A 44 -5.09 13.30 -0.98
N ALA A 45 -4.43 14.46 -1.00
CA ALA A 45 -4.68 15.51 -1.98
C ALA A 45 -4.32 15.07 -3.41
N LEU A 46 -3.25 14.32 -3.63
CA LEU A 46 -2.92 13.76 -4.94
C LEU A 46 -3.98 12.76 -5.41
N PHE A 47 -4.40 11.85 -4.54
CA PHE A 47 -5.46 10.90 -4.86
C PHE A 47 -6.79 11.59 -5.14
N THR A 48 -7.15 12.61 -4.36
CA THR A 48 -8.35 13.40 -4.59
C THR A 48 -8.27 14.19 -5.89
N TYR A 49 -7.12 14.77 -6.21
CA TYR A 49 -6.90 15.48 -7.47
C TYR A 49 -7.09 14.56 -8.68
N LEU A 50 -6.46 13.37 -8.67
CA LEU A 50 -6.63 12.37 -9.72
C LEU A 50 -8.09 11.91 -9.84
N SER A 51 -8.77 11.69 -8.72
CA SER A 51 -10.18 11.29 -8.72
C SER A 51 -11.10 12.39 -9.26
N ILE A 52 -10.79 13.67 -9.02
CA ILE A 52 -11.54 14.81 -9.56
C ILE A 52 -11.34 14.92 -11.08
N ILE A 53 -10.12 14.73 -11.58
CA ILE A 53 -9.86 14.70 -13.03
C ILE A 53 -10.72 13.62 -13.70
N LEU A 54 -10.76 12.42 -13.13
CA LEU A 54 -11.60 11.34 -13.62
C LEU A 54 -13.09 11.68 -13.59
N LEU A 55 -13.54 12.31 -12.50
CA LEU A 55 -14.93 12.76 -12.36
C LEU A 55 -15.30 13.77 -13.45
N VAL A 56 -14.46 14.78 -13.66
CA VAL A 56 -14.67 15.81 -14.69
C VAL A 56 -14.73 15.18 -16.08
N HIS A 57 -13.86 14.21 -16.34
CA HIS A 57 -13.85 13.50 -17.61
C HIS A 57 -15.15 12.72 -17.82
N PHE A 58 -15.58 11.88 -16.87
CA PHE A 58 -16.85 11.16 -16.97
C PHE A 58 -18.07 12.09 -17.07
N ASN A 59 -18.01 13.26 -16.43
CA ASN A 59 -19.11 14.24 -16.50
C ASN A 59 -19.21 14.87 -17.89
N LYS A 60 -18.08 15.18 -18.55
CA LYS A 60 -18.07 15.70 -19.93
C LYS A 60 -18.71 14.75 -20.93
N VAL A 61 -18.60 13.44 -20.70
CA VAL A 61 -19.18 12.38 -21.54
C VAL A 61 -20.60 11.98 -21.08
N ASN A 62 -21.24 12.78 -20.22
CA ASN A 62 -22.56 12.51 -19.62
C ASN A 62 -22.66 11.16 -18.85
N ALA A 63 -21.52 10.59 -18.45
CA ALA A 63 -21.41 9.32 -17.75
C ALA A 63 -20.97 9.47 -16.29
N GLY A 64 -21.24 10.62 -15.66
CA GLY A 64 -20.81 10.94 -14.29
C GLY A 64 -21.15 9.87 -13.26
N TYR A 65 -22.28 9.15 -13.42
CA TYR A 65 -22.68 8.05 -12.54
C TYR A 65 -21.70 6.88 -12.51
N LEU A 66 -20.89 6.68 -13.57
CA LEU A 66 -19.87 5.64 -13.63
C LEU A 66 -18.75 5.87 -12.63
N PHE A 67 -18.46 7.13 -12.33
CA PHE A 67 -17.43 7.46 -11.34
C PHE A 67 -17.69 6.76 -10.00
N LEU A 68 -18.89 6.86 -9.43
CA LEU A 68 -19.21 6.19 -8.16
C LEU A 68 -19.15 4.66 -8.28
N LYS A 69 -19.61 4.10 -9.41
CA LYS A 69 -19.61 2.66 -9.65
C LYS A 69 -18.20 2.07 -9.72
N ILE A 70 -17.22 2.85 -10.14
CA ILE A 70 -15.81 2.47 -10.25
C ILE A 70 -15.06 2.79 -8.96
N TYR A 71 -15.22 3.99 -8.45
CA TYR A 71 -14.40 4.53 -7.38
C TYR A 71 -14.68 3.90 -6.02
N ILE A 72 -15.96 3.71 -5.66
CA ILE A 72 -16.33 3.11 -4.37
C ILE A 72 -15.75 1.70 -4.20
N PRO A 73 -15.90 0.74 -5.14
CA PRO A 73 -15.32 -0.59 -4.98
C PRO A 73 -13.79 -0.61 -4.99
N LEU A 74 -13.12 0.30 -5.72
CA LEU A 74 -11.66 0.41 -5.68
C LEU A 74 -11.15 0.83 -4.31
N VAL A 75 -11.75 1.87 -3.72
CA VAL A 75 -11.38 2.30 -2.37
C VAL A 75 -11.73 1.23 -1.34
N LEU A 76 -12.85 0.52 -1.51
CA LEU A 76 -13.21 -0.62 -0.66
C LEU A 76 -12.11 -1.69 -0.65
N ILE A 77 -11.66 -2.12 -1.82
CA ILE A 77 -10.58 -3.11 -1.93
C ILE A 77 -9.31 -2.62 -1.22
N PHE A 78 -8.95 -1.34 -1.39
CA PHE A 78 -7.81 -0.74 -0.69
C PHE A 78 -7.96 -0.79 0.84
N VAL A 79 -9.14 -0.42 1.34
CA VAL A 79 -9.44 -0.44 2.78
C VAL A 79 -9.41 -1.87 3.33
N LEU A 80 -9.91 -2.87 2.60
CA LEU A 80 -9.87 -4.28 3.02
C LEU A 80 -8.44 -4.79 3.19
N PHE A 81 -7.52 -4.49 2.26
CA PHE A 81 -6.10 -4.84 2.40
C PHE A 81 -5.46 -4.22 3.64
N GLN A 82 -5.77 -2.96 3.92
CA GLN A 82 -5.27 -2.26 5.10
C GLN A 82 -5.82 -2.86 6.40
N LEU A 83 -7.11 -3.21 6.42
CA LEU A 83 -7.80 -3.75 7.59
C LEU A 83 -7.24 -5.08 8.05
N ILE A 84 -6.85 -5.98 7.16
CA ILE A 84 -6.26 -7.27 7.53
C ILE A 84 -5.06 -7.08 8.46
N THR A 85 -4.13 -6.22 8.07
CA THR A 85 -2.92 -5.96 8.85
C THR A 85 -3.22 -5.22 10.15
N LEU A 86 -4.15 -4.27 10.12
CA LEU A 86 -4.54 -3.45 11.26
C LEU A 86 -5.24 -4.28 12.34
N ILE A 87 -6.21 -5.11 11.95
CA ILE A 87 -6.97 -5.95 12.88
C ILE A 87 -6.07 -7.03 13.49
N CYS A 88 -5.24 -7.71 12.70
CA CYS A 88 -4.29 -8.69 13.22
C CYS A 88 -3.39 -8.07 14.29
N ASN A 89 -2.85 -6.89 14.04
CA ASN A 89 -1.94 -6.21 14.96
C ASN A 89 -2.64 -5.74 16.25
N LEU A 90 -3.85 -5.20 16.15
CA LEU A 90 -4.56 -4.66 17.32
C LEU A 90 -5.23 -5.74 18.16
N PHE A 91 -5.78 -6.81 17.55
CA PHE A 91 -6.53 -7.79 18.31
C PHE A 91 -5.63 -8.76 19.08
N TYR A 92 -4.52 -9.22 18.49
CA TYR A 92 -3.74 -10.32 19.05
C TYR A 92 -2.28 -9.99 19.36
N TYR A 93 -1.67 -9.07 18.63
CA TYR A 93 -0.22 -8.82 18.72
C TYR A 93 0.13 -7.52 19.44
N SER A 94 -0.86 -6.85 20.04
CA SER A 94 -0.60 -5.68 20.88
C SER A 94 -0.02 -6.12 22.23
N LYS A 95 1.07 -5.49 22.67
CA LYS A 95 1.69 -5.74 23.99
C LYS A 95 0.80 -5.34 25.15
N ASP A 96 -0.25 -4.57 24.88
CA ASP A 96 -1.21 -4.07 25.86
C ASP A 96 -1.96 -5.20 26.57
N LEU A 97 -2.04 -6.38 25.94
CA LEU A 97 -2.74 -7.52 26.50
C LEU A 97 -2.12 -8.01 27.81
N GLU A 98 -0.79 -7.92 27.96
CA GLU A 98 -0.09 -8.30 29.20
C GLU A 98 -0.54 -7.46 30.40
N TYR A 99 -0.87 -6.18 30.17
CA TYR A 99 -1.32 -5.25 31.20
C TYR A 99 -2.84 -5.29 31.41
N ILE A 100 -3.61 -5.71 30.42
CA ILE A 100 -5.07 -5.68 30.46
C ILE A 100 -5.66 -7.00 31.00
N LEU A 101 -5.00 -8.14 30.75
CA LEU A 101 -5.47 -9.45 31.24
C LEU A 101 -5.67 -9.53 32.76
N PRO A 102 -4.82 -8.91 33.62
CA PRO A 102 -5.05 -8.91 35.08
C PRO A 102 -6.15 -7.95 35.54
N LEU A 103 -6.69 -7.06 34.67
CA LEU A 103 -7.74 -6.14 35.05
C LEU A 103 -9.11 -6.85 35.14
N PRO A 104 -9.99 -6.43 36.06
CA PRO A 104 -11.34 -7.01 36.22
C PRO A 104 -12.28 -6.51 35.11
N VAL A 105 -11.95 -6.81 33.84
CA VAL A 105 -12.70 -6.38 32.66
C VAL A 105 -13.15 -7.61 31.88
N LYS A 106 -14.38 -7.62 31.41
CA LYS A 106 -14.89 -8.74 30.59
C LYS A 106 -14.20 -8.79 29.23
N PRO A 107 -13.85 -9.99 28.72
CA PRO A 107 -13.19 -10.15 27.41
C PRO A 107 -13.91 -9.45 26.26
N ILE A 108 -15.24 -9.41 26.31
CA ILE A 108 -16.05 -8.73 25.29
C ILE A 108 -15.90 -7.22 25.34
N GLU A 109 -15.66 -6.64 26.53
CA GLU A 109 -15.41 -5.20 26.68
C GLU A 109 -14.06 -4.81 26.04
N ILE A 110 -13.05 -5.68 26.16
CA ILE A 110 -11.75 -5.49 25.53
C ILE A 110 -11.90 -5.61 24.00
N LEU A 111 -12.61 -6.63 23.52
CA LEU A 111 -12.85 -6.83 22.10
C LEU A 111 -13.62 -5.67 21.49
N SER A 112 -14.70 -5.21 22.14
CA SER A 112 -15.50 -4.08 21.67
C SER A 112 -14.72 -2.77 21.69
N ALA A 113 -13.87 -2.54 22.67
CA ALA A 113 -12.99 -1.39 22.71
C ALA A 113 -11.97 -1.40 21.56
N LYS A 114 -11.36 -2.55 21.26
CA LYS A 114 -10.47 -2.71 20.11
C LYS A 114 -11.19 -2.58 18.76
N PHE A 115 -12.40 -3.10 18.67
CA PHE A 115 -13.28 -2.93 17.51
C PHE A 115 -13.55 -1.43 17.25
N ASN A 116 -13.92 -0.68 18.27
CA ASN A 116 -14.15 0.77 18.16
C ASN A 116 -12.87 1.53 17.76
N THR A 117 -11.69 1.13 18.26
CA THR A 117 -10.43 1.77 17.82
C THR A 117 -10.13 1.50 16.35
N VAL A 118 -10.39 0.29 15.84
CA VAL A 118 -10.24 -0.02 14.42
C VAL A 118 -11.20 0.83 13.58
N ILE A 119 -12.47 0.95 13.98
CA ILE A 119 -13.45 1.79 13.29
C ILE A 119 -12.99 3.25 13.23
N LEU A 120 -12.50 3.82 14.32
CA LEU A 120 -11.99 5.20 14.34
C LEU A 120 -10.83 5.41 13.36
N ILE A 121 -9.93 4.45 13.25
CA ILE A 121 -8.81 4.50 12.31
C ILE A 121 -9.32 4.37 10.86
N THR A 122 -10.30 3.50 10.61
CA THR A 122 -10.88 3.35 9.27
C THR A 122 -11.68 4.57 8.82
N TYR A 123 -12.36 5.26 9.72
CA TYR A 123 -13.00 6.55 9.41
C TYR A 123 -11.98 7.59 8.92
N LEU A 124 -10.81 7.66 9.54
CA LEU A 124 -9.76 8.58 9.09
C LEU A 124 -9.30 8.27 7.66
N THR A 125 -9.16 6.99 7.31
CA THR A 125 -8.79 6.60 5.95
C THR A 125 -9.91 6.82 4.94
N GLU A 126 -11.15 6.55 5.29
CA GLU A 126 -12.30 6.81 4.41
C GLU A 126 -12.55 8.30 4.20
N CYS A 127 -12.40 9.12 5.24
CA CYS A 127 -12.47 10.58 5.07
C CYS A 127 -11.41 11.09 4.09
N ALA A 128 -10.22 10.53 4.14
CA ALA A 128 -9.15 10.93 3.24
C ALA A 128 -9.38 10.50 1.78
N PHE A 129 -9.91 9.30 1.54
CA PHE A 129 -9.99 8.72 0.20
C PHE A 129 -11.40 8.73 -0.41
N LEU A 130 -12.47 8.67 0.37
CA LEU A 130 -13.85 8.64 -0.12
C LEU A 130 -14.59 9.94 0.05
N ALA A 131 -14.50 10.60 1.21
CA ALA A 131 -15.38 11.73 1.51
C ALA A 131 -15.16 12.90 0.56
N ILE A 132 -13.91 13.26 0.25
CA ILE A 132 -13.59 14.40 -0.62
C ILE A 132 -14.07 14.15 -2.06
N PRO A 133 -13.75 13.03 -2.74
CA PRO A 133 -14.24 12.77 -4.08
C PRO A 133 -15.77 12.65 -4.16
N MET A 134 -16.41 12.05 -3.15
CA MET A 134 -17.87 11.99 -3.07
C MET A 134 -18.49 13.38 -2.92
N PHE A 135 -17.86 14.28 -2.18
CA PHE A 135 -18.31 15.67 -2.05
C PHE A 135 -18.26 16.40 -3.40
N PHE A 136 -17.16 16.27 -4.13
CA PHE A 136 -17.04 16.86 -5.47
C PHE A 136 -18.04 16.26 -6.47
N TYR A 137 -18.31 14.96 -6.39
CA TYR A 137 -19.39 14.35 -7.18
C TYR A 137 -20.75 14.97 -6.86
N GLY A 138 -21.02 15.21 -5.59
CA GLY A 138 -22.25 15.87 -5.15
C GLY A 138 -22.44 17.25 -5.79
N ILE A 139 -21.38 18.04 -5.89
CA ILE A 139 -21.42 19.38 -6.48
C ILE A 139 -21.53 19.32 -8.01
N LEU A 140 -20.68 18.53 -8.65
CA LEU A 140 -20.51 18.57 -10.11
C LEU A 140 -21.56 17.76 -10.88
N VAL A 141 -22.10 16.69 -10.28
CA VAL A 141 -22.97 15.75 -10.99
C VAL A 141 -24.39 15.72 -10.40
N SER A 142 -24.54 15.56 -9.09
CA SER A 142 -25.86 15.33 -8.50
C SER A 142 -26.66 16.61 -8.25
N GLY A 143 -26.00 17.67 -7.77
CA GLY A 143 -26.63 18.95 -7.41
C GLY A 143 -27.72 18.88 -6.33
N LYS A 144 -27.91 17.72 -5.67
CA LYS A 144 -29.04 17.46 -4.76
C LYS A 144 -28.58 17.38 -3.30
N VAL A 145 -29.23 18.11 -2.41
CA VAL A 145 -29.00 18.05 -0.95
C VAL A 145 -29.16 16.63 -0.41
N THR A 146 -30.12 15.87 -0.92
CA THR A 146 -30.39 14.49 -0.52
C THR A 146 -29.18 13.58 -0.74
N TYR A 147 -28.37 13.84 -1.78
CA TYR A 147 -27.13 13.09 -2.02
C TYR A 147 -26.13 13.23 -0.87
N PHE A 148 -25.92 14.46 -0.36
CA PHE A 148 -24.99 14.71 0.74
C PHE A 148 -25.42 14.03 2.03
N LEU A 149 -26.72 14.04 2.35
CA LEU A 149 -27.24 13.34 3.52
C LEU A 149 -26.99 11.84 3.45
N PHE A 150 -27.31 11.20 2.34
CA PHE A 150 -27.09 9.77 2.16
C PHE A 150 -25.60 9.43 1.98
N GLY A 151 -24.80 10.33 1.43
CA GLY A 151 -23.34 10.22 1.35
C GLY A 151 -22.69 10.14 2.73
N ILE A 152 -23.03 11.07 3.63
CA ILE A 152 -22.55 11.05 5.01
C ILE A 152 -23.00 9.77 5.74
N LEU A 153 -24.26 9.39 5.57
CA LEU A 153 -24.80 8.16 6.16
C LEU A 153 -24.04 6.92 5.68
N SER A 154 -23.74 6.81 4.39
CA SER A 154 -22.98 5.70 3.84
C SER A 154 -21.56 5.64 4.39
N LEU A 155 -20.85 6.77 4.50
CA LEU A 155 -19.51 6.86 5.07
C LEU A 155 -19.47 6.44 6.55
N LEU A 156 -20.49 6.75 7.33
CA LEU A 156 -20.57 6.35 8.74
C LEU A 156 -20.83 4.85 8.92
N ILE A 157 -21.52 4.24 7.98
CA ILE A 157 -22.01 2.87 8.12
C ILE A 157 -21.04 1.82 7.51
N MET A 158 -20.37 2.16 6.42
CA MET A 158 -19.48 1.23 5.70
C MET A 158 -18.36 0.62 6.55
N PRO A 159 -17.61 1.36 7.40
CA PRO A 159 -16.54 0.79 8.23
C PRO A 159 -17.00 -0.30 9.18
N ILE A 160 -18.20 -0.17 9.75
CA ILE A 160 -18.75 -1.16 10.67
C ILE A 160 -18.89 -2.52 9.96
N PHE A 161 -19.35 -2.51 8.72
CA PHE A 161 -19.47 -3.72 7.90
C PHE A 161 -18.12 -4.38 7.63
N TYR A 162 -17.13 -3.61 7.17
CA TYR A 162 -15.80 -4.17 6.83
C TYR A 162 -15.08 -4.73 8.03
N VAL A 163 -15.07 -3.98 9.13
CA VAL A 163 -14.40 -4.37 10.37
C VAL A 163 -15.04 -5.61 10.97
N SER A 164 -16.37 -5.74 10.91
CA SER A 164 -17.07 -6.91 11.43
C SER A 164 -16.77 -8.17 10.62
N ILE A 165 -16.73 -8.09 9.29
CA ILE A 165 -16.41 -9.24 8.43
C ILE A 165 -14.96 -9.67 8.61
N ILE A 166 -14.01 -8.75 8.38
CA ILE A 166 -12.58 -9.08 8.47
C ILE A 166 -12.22 -9.52 9.89
N GLY A 167 -12.80 -8.85 10.90
CA GLY A 167 -12.62 -9.22 12.30
C GLY A 167 -13.09 -10.64 12.59
N SER A 168 -14.27 -11.04 12.11
CA SER A 168 -14.80 -12.41 12.30
C SER A 168 -13.93 -13.47 11.61
N ILE A 169 -13.46 -13.18 10.38
CA ILE A 169 -12.58 -14.08 9.64
C ILE A 169 -11.25 -14.27 10.37
N ILE A 170 -10.64 -13.18 10.86
CA ILE A 170 -9.37 -13.25 11.60
C ILE A 170 -9.54 -14.03 12.91
N LEU A 171 -10.65 -13.85 13.64
CA LEU A 171 -10.95 -14.62 14.85
C LEU A 171 -11.02 -16.14 14.57
N ILE A 172 -11.65 -16.53 13.47
CA ILE A 172 -11.73 -17.94 13.04
C ILE A 172 -10.34 -18.46 12.64
N MET A 173 -9.59 -17.70 11.85
CA MET A 173 -8.26 -18.09 11.41
C MET A 173 -7.30 -18.26 12.59
N MET A 174 -7.36 -17.40 13.60
CA MET A 174 -6.56 -17.55 14.83
C MET A 174 -6.84 -18.88 15.55
N LYS A 175 -8.10 -19.31 15.60
CA LYS A 175 -8.46 -20.63 16.15
C LYS A 175 -7.89 -21.78 15.32
N LEU A 176 -7.96 -21.69 13.99
CA LEU A 176 -7.42 -22.73 13.11
C LEU A 176 -5.90 -22.91 13.30
N PHE A 177 -5.17 -21.84 13.56
CA PHE A 177 -3.73 -21.86 13.78
C PHE A 177 -3.30 -21.96 15.25
N GLU A 178 -4.21 -22.22 16.17
CA GLU A 178 -3.96 -22.35 17.62
C GLU A 178 -2.82 -23.31 17.96
N LYS A 179 -2.65 -24.40 17.21
CA LYS A 179 -1.61 -25.41 17.42
C LYS A 179 -0.20 -24.93 17.11
N ILE A 180 -0.02 -23.83 16.40
CA ILE A 180 1.29 -23.29 16.02
C ILE A 180 1.86 -22.46 17.17
N LYS A 181 2.95 -22.92 17.77
CA LYS A 181 3.59 -22.29 18.94
C LYS A 181 4.15 -20.88 18.70
N ASN A 182 4.56 -20.57 17.46
CA ASN A 182 5.19 -19.29 17.15
C ASN A 182 4.17 -18.25 16.65
N LYS A 183 3.80 -17.30 17.54
CA LYS A 183 2.85 -16.22 17.24
C LYS A 183 3.18 -15.42 15.98
N ASN A 184 4.45 -15.12 15.78
CA ASN A 184 4.87 -14.32 14.63
C ASN A 184 4.64 -15.07 13.31
N VAL A 185 4.81 -16.40 13.32
CA VAL A 185 4.51 -17.25 12.15
C VAL A 185 3.01 -17.30 11.90
N VAL A 186 2.20 -17.41 12.94
CA VAL A 186 0.73 -17.39 12.84
C VAL A 186 0.25 -16.07 12.23
N GLN A 187 0.75 -14.94 12.73
CA GLN A 187 0.44 -13.64 12.19
C GLN A 187 0.79 -13.54 10.70
N PHE A 188 1.99 -13.98 10.34
CA PHE A 188 2.43 -14.00 8.95
C PHE A 188 1.50 -14.84 8.08
N LEU A 189 1.17 -16.06 8.50
CA LEU A 189 0.30 -16.97 7.74
C LEU A 189 -1.10 -16.40 7.54
N ILE A 190 -1.70 -15.83 8.58
CA ILE A 190 -3.04 -15.23 8.48
C ILE A 190 -3.03 -14.08 7.49
N ILE A 191 -2.10 -13.12 7.65
CA ILE A 191 -2.00 -11.98 6.74
C ILE A 191 -1.71 -12.45 5.31
N PHE A 192 -0.82 -13.43 5.13
CA PHE A 192 -0.47 -13.99 3.82
C PHE A 192 -1.67 -14.64 3.12
N ILE A 193 -2.35 -15.54 3.81
CA ILE A 193 -3.51 -16.26 3.25
C ILE A 193 -4.63 -15.29 2.90
N LEU A 194 -4.98 -14.37 3.80
CA LEU A 194 -6.05 -13.40 3.55
C LEU A 194 -5.72 -12.43 2.41
N ASN A 195 -4.46 -11.99 2.31
CA ASN A 195 -4.05 -11.17 1.17
C ASN A 195 -4.11 -11.95 -0.15
N ILE A 196 -3.66 -13.21 -0.19
CA ILE A 196 -3.76 -14.04 -1.39
C ILE A 196 -5.23 -14.25 -1.78
N VAL A 197 -6.11 -14.54 -0.81
CA VAL A 197 -7.55 -14.68 -1.09
C VAL A 197 -8.14 -13.40 -1.67
N LEU A 198 -7.79 -12.23 -1.14
CA LEU A 198 -8.23 -10.96 -1.71
C LEU A 198 -7.66 -10.73 -3.11
N ILE A 199 -6.38 -11.03 -3.34
CA ILE A 199 -5.74 -10.88 -4.66
C ILE A 199 -6.43 -11.79 -5.69
N ILE A 200 -6.62 -13.06 -5.37
CA ILE A 200 -7.31 -14.00 -6.26
C ILE A 200 -8.76 -13.55 -6.48
N GLY A 201 -9.45 -13.14 -5.42
CA GLY A 201 -10.81 -12.63 -5.51
C GLY A 201 -10.92 -11.41 -6.43
N THR A 202 -10.06 -10.41 -6.28
CA THR A 202 -10.04 -9.24 -7.15
C THR A 202 -9.64 -9.60 -8.58
N PHE A 203 -8.68 -10.49 -8.76
CA PHE A 203 -8.29 -10.97 -10.09
C PHE A 203 -9.43 -11.69 -10.81
N LEU A 204 -10.15 -12.59 -10.13
CA LEU A 204 -11.30 -13.29 -10.70
C LEU A 204 -12.46 -12.34 -11.05
N LEU A 205 -12.74 -11.36 -10.18
CA LEU A 205 -13.75 -10.34 -10.47
C LEU A 205 -13.41 -9.51 -11.71
N LEU A 206 -12.13 -9.23 -11.95
CA LEU A 206 -11.67 -8.42 -13.06
C LEU A 206 -11.43 -9.23 -14.34
N LYS A 207 -10.91 -10.46 -14.21
CA LYS A 207 -10.61 -11.33 -15.36
C LYS A 207 -11.82 -11.53 -16.27
N ASN A 208 -12.95 -11.88 -15.68
CA ASN A 208 -14.17 -12.17 -16.45
C ASN A 208 -14.78 -10.92 -17.12
N ASN A 209 -14.41 -9.73 -16.63
CA ASN A 209 -15.03 -8.49 -17.06
C ASN A 209 -14.12 -7.57 -17.90
N PHE A 210 -12.79 -7.67 -17.76
CA PHE A 210 -11.86 -6.72 -18.40
C PHE A 210 -10.71 -7.36 -19.19
N LEU A 211 -10.44 -8.67 -19.01
CA LEU A 211 -9.27 -9.31 -19.64
C LEU A 211 -9.58 -10.00 -20.98
N LEU A 212 -10.85 -10.15 -21.36
CA LEU A 212 -11.25 -11.01 -22.48
C LEU A 212 -11.77 -10.27 -23.73
N ASP A 213 -12.01 -8.94 -23.68
CA ASP A 213 -12.56 -8.22 -24.81
C ASP A 213 -11.57 -7.24 -25.42
N ASP A 214 -11.42 -7.35 -26.74
CA ASP A 214 -10.64 -6.45 -27.57
C ASP A 214 -11.24 -5.04 -27.62
N SER A 215 -10.34 -4.08 -27.72
CA SER A 215 -10.45 -2.67 -28.09
C SER A 215 -11.85 -2.15 -28.50
N THR A 216 -12.25 -1.02 -27.95
CA THR A 216 -13.49 -0.25 -28.14
C THR A 216 -14.61 -0.62 -27.17
N GLN A 217 -14.39 -0.35 -25.88
CA GLN A 217 -15.45 -0.53 -24.91
C GLN A 217 -16.36 0.72 -24.90
N SER A 218 -17.56 0.61 -25.47
CA SER A 218 -18.60 1.62 -25.30
C SER A 218 -18.88 1.85 -23.80
N ILE A 219 -19.27 3.06 -23.44
CA ILE A 219 -19.64 3.44 -22.06
C ILE A 219 -20.64 2.45 -21.44
N ASP A 220 -21.53 1.91 -22.24
CA ASP A 220 -22.54 0.95 -21.81
C ASP A 220 -21.93 -0.39 -21.36
N ILE A 221 -20.94 -0.90 -22.08
CA ILE A 221 -20.21 -2.12 -21.72
C ILE A 221 -19.47 -1.93 -20.39
N VAL A 222 -18.81 -0.78 -20.21
CA VAL A 222 -18.15 -0.43 -18.94
C VAL A 222 -19.16 -0.37 -17.79
N ASN A 223 -20.33 0.21 -18.04
CA ASN A 223 -21.41 0.29 -17.05
C ASN A 223 -21.92 -1.10 -16.64
N GLU A 224 -22.17 -1.99 -17.59
CA GLU A 224 -22.61 -3.37 -17.31
C GLU A 224 -21.57 -4.15 -16.51
N LYS A 225 -20.31 -4.09 -16.90
CA LYS A 225 -19.20 -4.76 -16.19
C LYS A 225 -19.09 -4.29 -14.74
N TRP A 226 -19.16 -2.99 -14.49
CA TRP A 226 -19.11 -2.47 -13.12
C TRP A 226 -20.37 -2.75 -12.30
N THR A 227 -21.54 -2.78 -12.92
CA THR A 227 -22.75 -3.20 -12.20
C THR A 227 -22.66 -4.66 -11.77
N TYR A 228 -22.08 -5.53 -12.58
CA TYR A 228 -21.83 -6.92 -12.22
C TYR A 228 -20.84 -7.05 -11.04
N ILE A 229 -19.73 -6.32 -11.06
CA ILE A 229 -18.74 -6.30 -9.96
C ILE A 229 -19.40 -5.82 -8.66
N ASN A 230 -20.15 -4.72 -8.73
CA ASN A 230 -20.82 -4.15 -7.56
C ASN A 230 -21.88 -5.10 -6.97
N LYS A 231 -22.60 -5.86 -7.78
CA LYS A 231 -23.50 -6.92 -7.31
C LYS A 231 -22.76 -8.02 -6.55
N LYS A 232 -21.55 -8.38 -6.96
CA LYS A 232 -20.70 -9.36 -6.25
C LYS A 232 -20.16 -8.83 -4.92
N LEU A 233 -19.84 -7.54 -4.86
CA LEU A 233 -19.39 -6.86 -3.65
C LEU A 233 -20.58 -6.40 -2.79
N ILE A 234 -21.35 -7.30 -2.28
CA ILE A 234 -22.63 -7.22 -1.56
C ILE A 234 -23.05 -5.82 -1.04
N ILE A 235 -22.13 -5.05 -0.41
CA ILE A 235 -22.44 -3.75 0.20
C ILE A 235 -22.36 -2.59 -0.80
N THR A 236 -21.51 -2.69 -1.84
CA THR A 236 -21.28 -1.56 -2.76
C THR A 236 -22.50 -1.27 -3.59
N ASN A 237 -23.21 -2.29 -4.05
CA ASN A 237 -24.40 -2.11 -4.88
C ASN A 237 -25.51 -1.28 -4.20
N PRO A 238 -25.98 -1.66 -2.98
CA PRO A 238 -27.01 -0.86 -2.31
C PRO A 238 -26.54 0.55 -1.94
N VAL A 239 -25.23 0.75 -1.65
CA VAL A 239 -24.68 2.09 -1.40
C VAL A 239 -24.68 2.94 -2.66
N ILE A 240 -24.25 2.40 -3.79
CA ILE A 240 -24.22 3.11 -5.07
C ILE A 240 -25.65 3.43 -5.54
N GLU A 241 -26.57 2.48 -5.46
CA GLU A 241 -27.97 2.71 -5.80
C GLU A 241 -28.63 3.75 -4.88
N LEU A 242 -28.28 3.79 -3.59
CA LEU A 242 -28.74 4.81 -2.65
C LEU A 242 -28.32 6.22 -3.09
N LEU A 243 -27.09 6.35 -3.62
CA LEU A 243 -26.53 7.63 -4.03
C LEU A 243 -27.04 8.09 -5.40
N ILE A 244 -27.21 7.18 -6.36
CA ILE A 244 -27.55 7.48 -7.76
C ILE A 244 -29.07 7.55 -7.98
N SER A 245 -29.86 6.73 -7.28
CA SER A 245 -31.29 6.63 -7.55
C SER A 245 -32.05 7.93 -7.25
N ASN A 246 -33.03 8.29 -8.12
CA ASN A 246 -33.90 9.45 -7.92
C ASN A 246 -35.16 9.11 -7.12
N SER A 247 -35.59 7.85 -7.10
CA SER A 247 -36.81 7.41 -6.44
C SER A 247 -36.60 7.21 -4.94
N TRP A 248 -37.44 7.83 -4.10
CA TRP A 248 -37.43 7.69 -2.65
C TRP A 248 -37.64 6.24 -2.19
N ILE A 249 -38.49 5.49 -2.88
CA ILE A 249 -38.78 4.08 -2.56
C ILE A 249 -37.51 3.25 -2.70
N LYS A 250 -36.74 3.40 -3.79
CA LYS A 250 -35.46 2.68 -3.97
C LYS A 250 -34.44 3.07 -2.91
N LYS A 251 -34.40 4.33 -2.50
CA LYS A 251 -33.50 4.78 -1.42
C LYS A 251 -33.82 4.11 -0.09
N ILE A 252 -35.11 4.08 0.29
CA ILE A 252 -35.55 3.43 1.54
C ILE A 252 -35.22 1.94 1.52
N ILE A 253 -35.53 1.24 0.42
CA ILE A 253 -35.22 -0.19 0.27
C ILE A 253 -33.70 -0.43 0.44
N ASN A 254 -32.85 0.39 -0.16
CA ASN A 254 -31.41 0.22 -0.06
C ASN A 254 -30.87 0.55 1.34
N ILE A 255 -31.44 1.53 2.03
CA ILE A 255 -31.13 1.78 3.45
C ILE A 255 -31.45 0.56 4.31
N ILE A 256 -32.63 -0.02 4.14
CA ILE A 256 -33.04 -1.21 4.89
C ILE A 256 -32.08 -2.37 4.60
N LYS A 257 -31.71 -2.60 3.33
CA LYS A 257 -30.73 -3.63 2.96
C LYS A 257 -29.38 -3.41 3.64
N ILE A 258 -28.86 -2.19 3.66
CA ILE A 258 -27.59 -1.86 4.30
C ILE A 258 -27.67 -2.12 5.81
N PHE A 259 -28.74 -1.68 6.48
CA PHE A 259 -28.91 -1.92 7.91
C PHE A 259 -29.02 -3.40 8.25
N ILE A 260 -29.74 -4.19 7.48
CA ILE A 260 -29.83 -5.65 7.68
C ILE A 260 -28.46 -6.30 7.53
N LEU A 261 -27.70 -5.94 6.48
CA LEU A 261 -26.36 -6.50 6.26
C LEU A 261 -25.43 -6.19 7.43
N ILE A 262 -25.44 -4.97 7.93
CA ILE A 262 -24.61 -4.58 9.08
C ILE A 262 -25.07 -5.27 10.35
N PHE A 263 -26.34 -5.33 10.61
CA PHE A 263 -26.90 -6.00 11.78
C PHE A 263 -26.48 -7.47 11.81
N VAL A 264 -26.61 -8.18 10.69
CA VAL A 264 -26.22 -9.58 10.58
C VAL A 264 -24.72 -9.76 10.79
N THR A 265 -23.87 -9.00 10.09
CA THR A 265 -22.39 -9.13 10.18
C THR A 265 -21.87 -8.77 11.54
N PHE A 266 -22.42 -7.73 12.18
CA PHE A 266 -22.02 -7.30 13.51
C PHE A 266 -22.40 -8.33 14.59
N ASN A 267 -23.62 -8.91 14.50
CA ASN A 267 -24.01 -9.98 15.43
C ASN A 267 -23.15 -11.24 15.26
N ILE A 268 -22.82 -11.62 14.03
CA ILE A 268 -21.88 -12.73 13.77
C ILE A 268 -20.53 -12.44 14.42
N PHE A 269 -20.01 -11.22 14.27
CA PHE A 269 -18.74 -10.82 14.90
C PHE A 269 -18.78 -10.93 16.43
N ILE A 270 -19.85 -10.46 17.06
CA ILE A 270 -20.02 -10.56 18.52
C ILE A 270 -20.12 -12.02 18.99
N LEU A 271 -20.89 -12.86 18.30
CA LEU A 271 -21.05 -14.26 18.65
C LEU A 271 -19.73 -15.03 18.55
N ILE A 272 -18.99 -14.83 17.47
CA ILE A 272 -17.67 -15.43 17.25
C ILE A 272 -16.68 -14.89 18.28
N GLY A 273 -16.71 -13.59 18.53
CA GLY A 273 -15.83 -12.91 19.48
C GLY A 273 -15.99 -13.42 20.90
N ASN A 274 -17.24 -13.56 21.38
CA ASN A 274 -17.54 -14.11 22.69
C ASN A 274 -16.98 -15.54 22.89
N LYS A 275 -17.06 -16.36 21.84
CA LYS A 275 -16.66 -17.78 21.93
C LYS A 275 -15.17 -17.99 21.75
N LEU A 276 -14.51 -17.20 20.91
CA LEU A 276 -13.15 -17.50 20.46
C LEU A 276 -12.09 -16.53 20.99
N TYR A 277 -12.43 -15.26 21.26
CA TYR A 277 -11.43 -14.23 21.49
C TYR A 277 -10.57 -14.51 22.74
N PHE A 278 -11.20 -14.84 23.87
CA PHE A 278 -10.49 -15.05 25.14
C PHE A 278 -9.63 -16.31 25.12
N ASN A 279 -10.14 -17.41 24.60
CA ASN A 279 -9.39 -18.66 24.49
C ASN A 279 -8.13 -18.47 23.62
N ASN A 280 -8.27 -17.81 22.50
CA ASN A 280 -7.16 -17.51 21.59
C ASN A 280 -6.09 -16.60 22.21
N LEU A 281 -6.48 -15.67 23.10
CA LEU A 281 -5.54 -14.80 23.80
C LEU A 281 -4.68 -15.59 24.81
N ILE A 282 -5.30 -16.46 25.60
CA ILE A 282 -4.60 -17.25 26.64
C ILE A 282 -3.59 -18.20 25.99
N TYR A 283 -4.00 -18.98 24.99
CA TYR A 283 -3.11 -19.90 24.29
C TYR A 283 -1.90 -19.20 23.65
N GLY A 284 -2.09 -18.01 23.16
CA GLY A 284 -1.02 -17.21 22.58
C GLY A 284 0.07 -16.77 23.57
N HIS A 285 -0.17 -16.66 24.89
CA HIS A 285 0.81 -16.25 25.89
C HIS A 285 1.64 -17.38 26.51
N TYR A 286 1.13 -18.62 26.49
CA TYR A 286 1.77 -19.75 27.19
C TYR A 286 2.82 -20.52 26.35
N THR A 287 3.23 -20.05 25.20
CA THR A 287 4.29 -20.72 24.44
C THR A 287 5.66 -20.49 25.07
N LYS A 288 6.06 -21.39 25.99
CA LYS A 288 7.43 -21.51 26.48
C LYS A 288 8.39 -21.65 25.31
N GLY A 289 9.56 -21.01 25.45
CA GLY A 289 10.61 -21.02 24.46
C GLY A 289 10.89 -22.41 23.88
N THR A 290 11.05 -22.46 22.58
CA THR A 290 11.43 -23.66 21.86
C THR A 290 12.75 -24.18 22.41
N ASN A 291 12.78 -25.43 22.88
CA ASN A 291 14.04 -26.13 23.10
C ASN A 291 14.84 -26.08 21.80
N TYR A 292 15.93 -25.37 21.83
CA TYR A 292 16.90 -25.38 20.73
C TYR A 292 17.44 -26.82 20.64
N ASN A 293 16.93 -27.58 19.69
CA ASN A 293 17.63 -28.78 19.27
C ASN A 293 19.01 -28.33 18.76
N LYS A 294 20.05 -28.72 19.46
CA LYS A 294 21.45 -28.55 19.02
C LYS A 294 21.70 -29.45 17.80
N ASN A 295 20.98 -29.23 16.71
CA ASN A 295 21.29 -29.85 15.44
C ASN A 295 22.70 -29.39 15.03
N LYS A 296 23.59 -30.33 14.76
CA LYS A 296 24.95 -30.14 14.29
C LYS A 296 24.94 -29.04 13.21
N ILE A 297 25.54 -27.90 13.53
CA ILE A 297 25.70 -26.77 12.61
C ILE A 297 26.57 -27.26 11.46
N LYS A 298 25.98 -27.52 10.30
CA LYS A 298 26.75 -27.83 9.09
C LYS A 298 27.32 -26.56 8.54
N TYR A 299 28.63 -26.38 8.65
CA TYR A 299 29.35 -25.25 8.04
C TYR A 299 29.53 -25.52 6.54
N ASN A 300 28.79 -24.82 5.68
CA ASN A 300 29.07 -24.82 4.25
C ASN A 300 30.11 -23.73 3.93
N LYS A 301 31.21 -24.10 3.29
CA LYS A 301 32.21 -23.15 2.78
C LYS A 301 31.69 -22.43 1.51
N ASN A 302 30.87 -21.44 1.69
CA ASN A 302 30.42 -20.55 0.60
C ASN A 302 31.40 -19.37 0.46
N LYS A 303 31.49 -18.80 -0.77
CA LYS A 303 32.18 -17.51 -0.97
C LYS A 303 31.59 -16.45 -0.04
N ILE A 304 32.42 -15.63 0.60
CA ILE A 304 32.04 -14.65 1.64
C ILE A 304 30.89 -13.75 1.17
N GLY A 305 30.91 -13.26 -0.07
CA GLY A 305 29.85 -12.42 -0.62
C GLY A 305 28.49 -13.13 -0.73
N ILE A 306 28.46 -14.39 -1.21
CA ILE A 306 27.23 -15.18 -1.33
C ILE A 306 26.67 -15.50 0.06
N SER A 307 27.53 -15.82 1.01
CA SER A 307 27.12 -16.03 2.40
C SER A 307 26.48 -14.78 3.00
N TYR A 308 27.05 -13.60 2.73
CA TYR A 308 26.51 -12.34 3.22
C TYR A 308 25.15 -11.99 2.57
N ILE A 309 24.99 -12.19 1.25
CA ILE A 309 23.68 -12.04 0.57
C ILE A 309 22.63 -12.94 1.20
N LYS A 310 22.98 -14.22 1.43
CA LYS A 310 22.07 -15.19 2.04
C LYS A 310 21.67 -14.79 3.46
N THR A 311 22.61 -14.27 4.26
CA THR A 311 22.33 -13.80 5.63
C THR A 311 21.47 -12.55 5.63
N GLU A 312 21.67 -11.59 4.71
CA GLU A 312 20.85 -10.39 4.59
C GLU A 312 19.41 -10.74 4.18
N ASN A 313 19.22 -11.59 3.17
CA ASN A 313 17.89 -12.05 2.79
C ASN A 313 17.18 -12.80 3.94
N LYS A 314 17.92 -13.63 4.69
CA LYS A 314 17.40 -14.32 5.87
C LYS A 314 17.03 -13.35 6.99
N LYS A 315 17.79 -12.27 7.21
CA LYS A 315 17.46 -11.21 8.18
C LYS A 315 16.16 -10.52 7.81
N VAL A 316 15.94 -10.19 6.52
CA VAL A 316 14.69 -9.59 6.01
C VAL A 316 13.52 -10.52 6.29
N MET A 317 13.63 -11.80 5.94
CA MET A 317 12.54 -12.77 6.03
C MET A 317 12.27 -13.30 7.45
N ARG A 318 13.25 -13.28 8.34
CA ARG A 318 13.09 -13.80 9.71
C ARG A 318 12.12 -12.99 10.56
N ASN A 319 12.04 -11.71 10.33
CA ASN A 319 11.17 -10.82 11.10
C ASN A 319 9.81 -10.71 10.42
N THR A 320 8.85 -11.48 10.89
CA THR A 320 7.50 -11.58 10.30
C THR A 320 6.76 -10.25 10.28
N THR A 321 6.87 -9.44 11.34
CA THR A 321 6.28 -8.07 11.39
C THR A 321 6.90 -7.14 10.36
N TYR A 322 8.21 -7.25 10.11
CA TYR A 322 8.89 -6.47 9.08
C TYR A 322 8.43 -6.90 7.67
N VAL A 323 8.33 -8.21 7.44
CA VAL A 323 7.84 -8.77 6.17
C VAL A 323 6.40 -8.36 5.89
N THR A 324 5.51 -8.50 6.87
CA THR A 324 4.09 -8.15 6.69
C THR A 324 3.88 -6.68 6.37
N GLN A 325 4.61 -5.78 7.00
CA GLN A 325 4.41 -4.34 6.81
C GLN A 325 5.11 -3.78 5.57
N ASN A 326 6.28 -4.31 5.19
CA ASN A 326 7.03 -3.79 4.05
C ASN A 326 6.77 -4.58 2.77
N LEU A 327 6.77 -5.92 2.80
CA LEU A 327 6.56 -6.74 1.61
C LEU A 327 5.07 -6.77 1.22
N PHE A 328 4.18 -7.15 2.14
CA PHE A 328 2.76 -7.21 1.80
C PHE A 328 2.16 -5.83 1.57
N GLY A 329 2.55 -4.82 2.37
CA GLY A 329 2.12 -3.45 2.13
C GLY A 329 2.51 -2.96 0.74
N PHE A 330 3.73 -3.24 0.31
CA PHE A 330 4.20 -2.91 -1.04
C PHE A 330 3.46 -3.69 -2.13
N ILE A 331 3.34 -5.01 -1.98
CA ILE A 331 2.65 -5.88 -2.96
C ILE A 331 1.18 -5.48 -3.11
N ASN A 332 0.49 -5.19 -2.01
CA ASN A 332 -0.92 -4.77 -2.04
C ASN A 332 -1.10 -3.46 -2.81
N ILE A 333 -0.28 -2.45 -2.53
CA ILE A 333 -0.33 -1.17 -3.25
C ILE A 333 0.00 -1.38 -4.74
N MET A 334 1.01 -2.19 -5.04
CA MET A 334 1.39 -2.53 -6.41
C MET A 334 0.21 -3.15 -7.18
N ILE A 335 -0.48 -4.13 -6.60
CA ILE A 335 -1.60 -4.80 -7.24
C ILE A 335 -2.74 -3.81 -7.50
N ILE A 336 -3.06 -2.95 -6.54
CA ILE A 336 -4.11 -1.93 -6.71
C ILE A 336 -3.74 -0.99 -7.86
N ILE A 337 -2.50 -0.52 -7.93
CA ILE A 337 -2.06 0.35 -9.02
C ILE A 337 -2.13 -0.38 -10.37
N LEU A 338 -1.72 -1.64 -10.45
CA LEU A 338 -1.81 -2.44 -11.68
C LEU A 338 -3.27 -2.66 -12.13
N ILE A 339 -4.19 -2.87 -11.19
CA ILE A 339 -5.62 -2.96 -11.49
C ILE A 339 -6.13 -1.64 -12.05
N ILE A 340 -5.80 -0.52 -11.40
CA ILE A 340 -6.18 0.82 -11.85
C ILE A 340 -5.64 1.08 -13.26
N LEU A 341 -4.38 0.80 -13.51
CA LEU A 341 -3.76 0.98 -14.82
C LEU A 341 -4.44 0.16 -15.92
N ASN A 342 -4.71 -1.11 -15.66
CA ASN A 342 -5.39 -1.97 -16.64
C ASN A 342 -6.79 -1.48 -17.02
N MET A 343 -7.41 -0.70 -16.15
CA MET A 343 -8.72 -0.12 -16.41
C MET A 343 -8.64 1.25 -17.09
N PHE A 344 -7.67 2.08 -16.68
CA PHE A 344 -7.60 3.46 -17.15
C PHE A 344 -6.87 3.64 -18.46
N ILE A 345 -5.91 2.78 -18.78
CA ILE A 345 -5.16 2.90 -20.04
C ILE A 345 -6.09 2.82 -21.27
N PRO A 346 -7.03 1.86 -21.39
CA PRO A 346 -7.95 1.82 -22.53
C PRO A 346 -8.83 3.08 -22.62
N LEU A 347 -9.36 3.54 -21.49
CA LEU A 347 -10.19 4.76 -21.45
C LEU A 347 -9.38 6.01 -21.84
N PHE A 348 -8.13 6.09 -21.42
CA PHE A 348 -7.24 7.19 -21.76
C PHE A 348 -6.87 7.19 -23.26
N ILE A 349 -6.63 6.03 -23.84
CA ILE A 349 -6.36 5.88 -25.29
C ILE A 349 -7.59 6.33 -26.10
N GLN A 350 -8.78 5.91 -25.71
CA GLN A 350 -10.03 6.34 -26.34
C GLN A 350 -10.20 7.86 -26.27
N TYR A 351 -9.93 8.46 -25.11
CA TYR A 351 -9.98 9.93 -24.95
C TYR A 351 -9.00 10.64 -25.88
N LEU A 352 -7.78 10.13 -26.05
CA LEU A 352 -6.80 10.71 -26.96
C LEU A 352 -7.25 10.58 -28.44
N GLN A 353 -7.95 9.51 -28.78
CA GLN A 353 -8.56 9.34 -30.12
C GLN A 353 -9.71 10.34 -30.34
N ASP A 354 -10.62 10.46 -29.38
CA ASP A 354 -11.79 11.35 -29.47
C ASP A 354 -11.40 12.84 -29.52
N THR A 355 -10.23 13.21 -28.96
CA THR A 355 -9.73 14.60 -28.99
C THR A 355 -8.86 14.92 -30.20
N ASN A 356 -8.72 13.98 -31.13
CA ASN A 356 -7.82 14.09 -32.29
C ASN A 356 -6.38 14.46 -31.90
N TYR A 357 -5.96 14.09 -30.66
CA TYR A 357 -4.62 14.38 -30.15
C TYR A 357 -3.52 13.84 -31.08
N PHE A 358 -3.81 12.73 -31.77
CA PHE A 358 -2.87 12.09 -32.69
C PHE A 358 -2.66 12.84 -34.02
N GLU A 359 -3.56 13.74 -34.43
CA GLU A 359 -3.47 14.45 -35.71
C GLU A 359 -2.37 15.52 -35.77
N GLY A 360 -1.86 15.97 -34.61
CA GLY A 360 -0.84 17.02 -34.54
C GLY A 360 0.53 16.59 -34.01
N VAL A 361 0.70 15.32 -33.60
CA VAL A 361 1.89 14.83 -32.89
C VAL A 361 2.68 13.84 -33.75
N SER A 362 3.99 14.03 -33.84
CA SER A 362 4.86 13.08 -34.55
C SER A 362 4.85 11.71 -33.86
N ILE A 363 5.01 10.64 -34.65
CA ILE A 363 5.06 9.26 -34.13
C ILE A 363 6.17 9.11 -33.08
N ASP A 364 7.31 9.73 -33.28
CA ASP A 364 8.43 9.68 -32.32
C ASP A 364 8.08 10.36 -31.00
N GLN A 365 7.36 11.48 -31.03
CA GLN A 365 6.89 12.15 -29.83
C GLN A 365 5.89 11.32 -29.05
N LEU A 366 4.95 10.65 -29.72
CA LEU A 366 4.04 9.71 -29.07
C LEU A 366 4.78 8.56 -28.38
N LYS A 367 5.82 8.02 -29.03
CA LYS A 367 6.66 6.98 -28.46
C LYS A 367 7.42 7.47 -27.22
N ILE A 368 7.94 8.70 -27.24
CA ILE A 368 8.59 9.34 -26.08
C ILE A 368 7.61 9.51 -24.93
N ASP A 369 6.40 10.02 -25.19
CA ASP A 369 5.39 10.27 -24.16
C ASP A 369 4.93 8.96 -23.50
N ILE A 370 4.70 7.92 -24.26
CA ILE A 370 4.36 6.58 -23.74
C ILE A 370 5.52 6.02 -22.90
N PHE A 371 6.74 6.11 -23.39
CA PHE A 371 7.92 5.67 -22.66
C PHE A 371 8.07 6.40 -21.33
N CYS A 372 7.95 7.73 -21.32
CA CYS A 372 8.02 8.55 -20.11
C CYS A 372 6.89 8.22 -19.12
N THR A 373 5.67 8.01 -19.60
CA THR A 373 4.54 7.63 -18.73
C THR A 373 4.78 6.28 -18.06
N VAL A 374 5.29 5.29 -18.78
CA VAL A 374 5.67 3.97 -18.24
C VAL A 374 6.72 4.14 -17.13
N ILE A 375 7.77 4.91 -17.38
CA ILE A 375 8.86 5.14 -16.41
C ILE A 375 8.34 5.90 -15.17
N VAL A 376 7.50 6.92 -15.33
CA VAL A 376 6.90 7.66 -14.22
C VAL A 376 6.04 6.75 -13.34
N ILE A 377 5.22 5.89 -13.93
CA ILE A 377 4.39 4.93 -13.19
C ILE A 377 5.27 3.96 -12.39
N MET A 378 6.32 3.43 -12.99
CA MET A 378 7.27 2.56 -12.28
C MET A 378 7.97 3.29 -11.13
N GLN A 379 8.37 4.53 -11.33
CA GLN A 379 9.00 5.35 -10.31
C GLN A 379 8.04 5.63 -9.13
N ILE A 380 6.76 5.87 -9.39
CA ILE A 380 5.74 5.98 -8.35
C ILE A 380 5.66 4.67 -7.54
N MET A 381 5.69 3.51 -8.20
CA MET A 381 5.67 2.22 -7.50
C MET A 381 6.90 2.01 -6.63
N PHE A 382 8.11 2.41 -7.07
CA PHE A 382 9.33 2.29 -6.27
C PHE A 382 9.28 3.06 -4.95
N THR A 383 8.49 4.14 -4.87
CA THR A 383 8.32 4.91 -3.63
C THR A 383 7.73 4.12 -2.48
N PHE A 384 6.93 3.13 -2.79
CA PHE A 384 6.29 2.30 -1.77
C PHE A 384 7.22 1.20 -1.22
N ASN A 385 8.32 0.91 -1.91
CA ASN A 385 9.34 -0.01 -1.43
C ASN A 385 10.29 0.68 -0.44
N SER A 386 10.19 0.32 0.82
CA SER A 386 10.99 0.94 1.89
C SER A 386 12.09 0.02 2.45
N ILE A 387 12.49 -1.04 1.74
CA ILE A 387 13.49 -2.00 2.24
C ILE A 387 14.86 -1.36 2.31
N SER A 388 15.31 -0.69 1.25
CA SER A 388 16.63 -0.04 1.21
C SER A 388 16.72 1.15 2.15
N SER A 389 15.63 1.91 2.34
CA SER A 389 15.57 3.04 3.28
C SER A 389 15.59 2.65 4.76
N LYS A 390 15.63 1.35 5.07
CA LYS A 390 15.66 0.79 6.43
C LYS A 390 16.75 -0.28 6.59
N ALA A 391 17.66 -0.40 5.64
CA ALA A 391 18.61 -1.50 5.60
C ALA A 391 19.57 -1.51 6.79
N ILE A 392 20.03 -0.34 7.25
CA ILE A 392 20.87 -0.15 8.43
C ILE A 392 20.00 -0.03 9.68
N SER A 393 18.95 0.77 9.64
CA SER A 393 18.04 0.98 10.78
C SER A 393 17.41 -0.33 11.27
N ARG A 394 17.25 -1.33 10.40
CA ARG A 394 16.76 -2.66 10.75
C ARG A 394 17.69 -3.41 11.72
N GLU A 395 18.97 -3.14 11.70
CA GLU A 395 19.94 -3.80 12.58
C GLU A 395 19.87 -3.27 14.02
N GLY A 396 19.33 -2.08 14.21
CA GLY A 396 19.14 -1.48 15.53
C GLY A 396 20.45 -1.31 16.29
N LYS A 397 20.44 -1.65 17.57
CA LYS A 397 21.63 -1.56 18.44
C LYS A 397 22.78 -2.45 17.99
N GLU A 398 22.52 -3.48 17.18
CA GLU A 398 23.57 -4.40 16.65
C GLU A 398 24.26 -3.82 15.40
N ALA A 399 23.88 -2.65 14.92
CA ALA A 399 24.45 -2.05 13.71
C ALA A 399 25.97 -1.82 13.79
N PHE A 400 26.52 -1.65 15.00
CA PHE A 400 27.97 -1.51 15.20
C PHE A 400 28.77 -2.73 14.74
N PHE A 401 28.17 -3.93 14.73
CA PHE A 401 28.84 -5.16 14.23
C PHE A 401 29.20 -5.08 12.75
N ILE A 402 28.57 -4.18 11.97
CA ILE A 402 28.90 -3.98 10.54
C ILE A 402 30.41 -3.74 10.34
N LYS A 403 31.05 -3.05 11.28
CA LYS A 403 32.49 -2.72 11.21
C LYS A 403 33.42 -3.92 11.51
N TYR A 404 32.95 -4.89 12.26
CA TYR A 404 33.70 -6.07 12.62
C TYR A 404 33.60 -7.20 11.58
N ILE A 405 32.68 -7.09 10.62
CA ILE A 405 32.51 -8.09 9.56
C ILE A 405 33.69 -7.97 8.57
N PRO A 406 34.39 -9.06 8.22
CA PRO A 406 35.54 -9.04 7.33
C PRO A 406 35.14 -8.87 5.86
N VAL A 407 34.31 -7.90 5.57
CA VAL A 407 33.84 -7.51 4.24
C VAL A 407 33.93 -5.98 4.15
N SER A 408 34.48 -5.46 3.05
CA SER A 408 34.57 -4.00 2.89
C SER A 408 33.20 -3.33 3.00
N LEU A 409 33.14 -2.19 3.68
CA LEU A 409 31.89 -1.45 3.93
C LEU A 409 31.09 -1.19 2.63
N ARG A 410 31.80 -0.88 1.54
CA ARG A 410 31.18 -0.71 0.21
C ARG A 410 30.45 -1.98 -0.25
N LYS A 411 31.10 -3.14 -0.16
CA LYS A 411 30.46 -4.42 -0.54
C LYS A 411 29.27 -4.74 0.34
N GLN A 412 29.34 -4.40 1.63
CA GLN A 412 28.20 -4.58 2.54
C GLN A 412 27.00 -3.70 2.12
N LEU A 413 27.23 -2.41 1.76
CA LEU A 413 26.17 -1.52 1.26
C LEU A 413 25.53 -2.05 -0.02
N LEU A 414 26.35 -2.48 -1.00
CA LEU A 414 25.87 -3.04 -2.26
C LEU A 414 25.03 -4.31 -2.04
N ILE A 415 25.44 -5.17 -1.12
CA ILE A 415 24.67 -6.38 -0.80
C ILE A 415 23.33 -6.03 -0.13
N LYS A 416 23.30 -5.01 0.73
CA LYS A 416 22.09 -4.55 1.39
C LYS A 416 21.06 -3.90 0.43
N LEU A 417 21.50 -3.46 -0.76
CA LEU A 417 20.62 -2.97 -1.82
C LEU A 417 19.82 -4.11 -2.49
N ILE A 418 20.41 -5.30 -2.60
CA ILE A 418 19.87 -6.39 -3.43
C ILE A 418 18.39 -6.70 -3.12
N PRO A 419 17.95 -6.86 -1.86
CA PRO A 419 16.55 -7.17 -1.58
C PRO A 419 15.57 -6.08 -2.06
N GLY A 420 15.96 -4.80 -1.96
CA GLY A 420 15.13 -3.69 -2.42
C GLY A 420 15.01 -3.64 -3.94
N VAL A 421 16.15 -3.83 -4.64
CA VAL A 421 16.19 -3.84 -6.11
C VAL A 421 15.39 -5.01 -6.67
N LEU A 422 15.56 -6.22 -6.11
CA LEU A 422 14.84 -7.42 -6.57
C LEU A 422 13.31 -7.29 -6.44
N LEU A 423 12.84 -6.68 -5.36
CA LEU A 423 11.40 -6.47 -5.19
C LEU A 423 10.80 -5.52 -6.23
N ASN A 424 11.54 -4.51 -6.65
CA ASN A 424 11.08 -3.56 -7.66
C ASN A 424 11.01 -4.15 -9.07
N ILE A 425 11.61 -5.31 -9.33
CA ILE A 425 11.48 -6.00 -10.63
C ILE A 425 10.04 -6.45 -10.86
N ILE A 426 9.31 -6.84 -9.81
CA ILE A 426 7.93 -7.32 -9.93
C ILE A 426 7.01 -6.27 -10.54
N PRO A 427 6.92 -5.02 -10.01
CA PRO A 427 6.10 -3.98 -10.63
C PRO A 427 6.58 -3.58 -12.03
N ILE A 428 7.88 -3.62 -12.32
CA ILE A 428 8.40 -3.35 -13.66
C ILE A 428 7.76 -4.31 -14.67
N ILE A 429 7.83 -5.61 -14.39
CA ILE A 429 7.22 -6.64 -15.27
C ILE A 429 5.71 -6.45 -15.36
N GLY A 430 5.04 -6.16 -14.24
CA GLY A 430 3.58 -5.96 -14.21
C GLY A 430 3.12 -4.77 -15.06
N VAL A 431 3.78 -3.64 -14.96
CA VAL A 431 3.46 -2.43 -15.77
C VAL A 431 3.71 -2.71 -17.25
N MET A 432 4.84 -3.32 -17.57
CA MET A 432 5.14 -3.66 -18.96
C MET A 432 4.11 -4.59 -19.57
N TYR A 433 3.70 -5.62 -18.84
CA TYR A 433 2.66 -6.55 -19.31
C TYR A 433 1.35 -5.81 -19.63
N ILE A 434 0.92 -4.88 -18.76
CA ILE A 434 -0.32 -4.13 -18.96
C ILE A 434 -0.21 -3.21 -20.17
N PHE A 435 0.91 -2.50 -20.33
CA PHE A 435 1.11 -1.64 -21.49
C PHE A 435 1.19 -2.42 -22.79
N ASN A 436 1.91 -3.55 -22.81
CA ASN A 436 2.00 -4.41 -24.00
C ASN A 436 0.62 -4.96 -24.41
N LYS A 437 -0.21 -5.31 -23.42
CA LYS A 437 -1.57 -5.80 -23.70
C LYS A 437 -2.47 -4.72 -24.30
N ASN A 438 -2.40 -3.48 -23.80
CA ASN A 438 -3.28 -2.39 -24.23
C ASN A 438 -2.75 -1.62 -25.45
N LEU A 439 -1.48 -1.76 -25.79
CA LEU A 439 -0.82 -1.10 -26.91
C LEU A 439 -0.04 -2.13 -27.75
N PRO A 440 -0.73 -3.07 -28.41
CA PRO A 440 -0.07 -4.15 -29.17
C PRO A 440 0.67 -3.63 -30.42
N THR A 441 0.40 -2.41 -30.86
CA THR A 441 1.07 -1.76 -32.00
C THR A 441 2.49 -1.33 -31.70
N ILE A 442 2.92 -1.31 -30.43
CA ILE A 442 4.26 -0.94 -30.02
C ILE A 442 5.17 -2.18 -30.13
N GLU A 443 6.26 -2.03 -30.87
CA GLU A 443 7.22 -3.10 -31.10
C GLU A 443 7.92 -3.56 -29.81
N CYS A 444 8.20 -4.86 -29.68
CA CYS A 444 8.72 -5.49 -28.47
C CYS A 444 10.03 -4.85 -27.94
N TYR A 445 10.88 -4.31 -28.84
CA TYR A 445 12.14 -3.70 -28.42
C TYR A 445 11.96 -2.45 -27.52
N TYR A 446 10.84 -1.70 -27.65
CA TYR A 446 10.54 -0.57 -26.76
C TYR A 446 10.39 -1.02 -25.30
N TYR A 447 9.76 -2.17 -25.08
CA TYR A 447 9.60 -2.72 -23.74
C TYR A 447 10.92 -3.21 -23.15
N ILE A 448 11.82 -3.77 -23.99
CA ILE A 448 13.17 -4.16 -23.55
C ILE A 448 13.97 -2.94 -23.13
N ILE A 449 13.93 -1.87 -23.91
CA ILE A 449 14.59 -0.60 -23.58
C ILE A 449 14.01 -0.02 -22.29
N ALA A 450 12.69 0.04 -22.17
CA ALA A 450 12.02 0.52 -20.96
C ALA A 450 12.37 -0.34 -19.72
N PHE A 451 12.56 -1.64 -19.89
CA PHE A 451 13.04 -2.53 -18.83
C PHE A 451 14.45 -2.16 -18.35
N ILE A 452 15.35 -1.91 -19.28
CA ILE A 452 16.74 -1.52 -18.95
C ILE A 452 16.75 -0.17 -18.23
N THR A 453 16.06 0.85 -18.75
CA THR A 453 15.98 2.18 -18.13
C THR A 453 15.32 2.14 -16.77
N ALA A 454 14.24 1.40 -16.59
CA ALA A 454 13.57 1.25 -15.31
C ALA A 454 14.48 0.59 -14.26
N ASN A 455 15.31 -0.40 -14.66
CA ASN A 455 16.26 -1.01 -13.74
C ASN A 455 17.42 -0.07 -13.37
N LEU A 456 17.89 0.79 -14.27
CA LEU A 456 18.89 1.82 -13.94
C LEU A 456 18.34 2.80 -12.91
N ILE A 457 17.11 3.28 -13.10
CA ILE A 457 16.42 4.15 -12.14
C ILE A 457 16.21 3.43 -10.80
N ASN A 458 15.80 2.17 -10.83
CA ASN A 458 15.61 1.34 -9.65
C ASN A 458 16.90 1.24 -8.81
N ILE A 459 18.03 0.99 -9.44
CA ILE A 459 19.33 0.91 -8.75
C ILE A 459 19.69 2.26 -8.14
N LEU A 460 19.64 3.35 -8.92
CA LEU A 460 19.90 4.71 -8.44
C LEU A 460 19.03 5.08 -7.25
N PHE A 461 17.73 4.82 -7.35
CA PHE A 461 16.78 5.12 -6.29
C PHE A 461 17.13 4.38 -4.99
N ASN A 462 17.41 3.08 -5.06
CA ASN A 462 17.79 2.28 -3.90
C ASN A 462 19.16 2.69 -3.32
N GLU A 463 20.13 3.10 -4.15
CA GLU A 463 21.42 3.64 -3.69
C GLU A 463 21.25 4.93 -2.89
N ILE A 464 20.43 5.85 -3.37
CA ILE A 464 20.11 7.09 -2.63
C ILE A 464 19.43 6.76 -1.29
N MET A 465 18.48 5.82 -1.29
CA MET A 465 17.74 5.44 -0.09
C MET A 465 18.62 4.81 0.98
N ILE A 466 19.57 3.96 0.61
CA ILE A 466 20.47 3.34 1.60
C ILE A 466 21.43 4.36 2.22
N ILE A 467 21.92 5.33 1.45
CA ILE A 467 22.76 6.40 1.98
C ILE A 467 22.01 7.28 2.95
N LEU A 468 20.75 7.59 2.64
CA LEU A 468 19.88 8.31 3.58
C LEU A 468 19.69 7.52 4.87
N ASP A 469 19.58 6.21 4.79
CA ASP A 469 19.48 5.36 5.98
C ASP A 469 20.78 5.34 6.79
N CYS A 470 21.94 5.35 6.15
CA CYS A 470 23.24 5.45 6.82
C CYS A 470 23.44 6.83 7.50
N LYS A 471 23.02 7.93 6.84
CA LYS A 471 23.16 9.28 7.40
C LYS A 471 22.20 9.57 8.55
N MET A 472 21.02 8.97 8.54
CA MET A 472 19.96 9.19 9.52
C MET A 472 19.43 7.85 10.08
N PRO A 473 20.30 7.00 10.67
CA PRO A 473 19.89 5.69 11.13
C PRO A 473 18.99 5.79 12.36
N ASN A 474 17.91 5.01 12.37
CA ASN A 474 17.10 4.83 13.58
C ASN A 474 17.52 3.54 14.29
N LEU A 475 18.46 3.63 15.23
CA LEU A 475 19.06 2.48 15.90
C LEU A 475 18.43 2.18 17.28
N ASN A 476 17.83 3.18 17.92
CA ASN A 476 17.27 3.08 19.27
C ASN A 476 15.78 2.71 19.25
N TRP A 477 15.47 1.54 18.73
CA TRP A 477 14.09 1.03 18.74
C TRP A 477 13.95 -0.19 19.68
N THR A 478 12.81 -0.28 20.31
CA THR A 478 12.45 -1.41 21.20
C THR A 478 11.66 -2.48 20.43
N ASN A 479 10.91 -2.08 19.40
CA ASN A 479 10.11 -2.95 18.56
C ASN A 479 10.43 -2.72 17.08
N ILE A 480 10.54 -3.79 16.31
CA ILE A 480 10.76 -3.71 14.86
C ILE A 480 9.65 -2.95 14.13
N GLU A 481 8.43 -2.98 14.66
CA GLU A 481 7.33 -2.17 14.14
C GLU A 481 7.62 -0.67 14.13
N SER A 482 8.37 -0.17 15.10
CA SER A 482 8.74 1.25 15.16
C SER A 482 9.68 1.65 14.01
N VAL A 483 10.52 0.72 13.52
CA VAL A 483 11.36 0.96 12.33
C VAL A 483 10.51 1.07 11.06
N THR A 484 9.41 0.32 10.99
CA THR A 484 8.56 0.29 9.81
C THR A 484 7.59 1.45 9.76
N LYS A 485 6.95 1.78 10.88
CA LYS A 485 5.93 2.84 10.98
C LYS A 485 6.55 4.23 11.05
N ASN A 486 7.64 4.38 11.78
CA ASN A 486 8.27 5.66 12.10
C ASN A 486 9.50 5.94 11.23
N ASN A 487 9.33 5.91 9.92
CA ASN A 487 10.42 6.20 9.01
C ASN A 487 10.36 7.64 8.50
N SER A 488 11.15 8.54 9.10
CA SER A 488 11.30 9.94 8.64
C SER A 488 11.81 10.02 7.19
N LYS A 489 12.52 8.98 6.73
CA LYS A 489 13.09 8.89 5.38
C LYS A 489 12.03 8.71 4.30
N LYS A 490 10.83 8.28 4.65
CA LYS A 490 9.71 8.22 3.70
C LYS A 490 9.45 9.57 3.04
N LEU A 491 9.56 10.66 3.80
CA LEU A 491 9.38 12.00 3.25
C LEU A 491 10.43 12.31 2.17
N TYR A 492 11.71 12.03 2.46
CA TYR A 492 12.78 12.19 1.46
C TYR A 492 12.58 11.27 0.26
N GLN A 493 12.09 10.06 0.47
CA GLN A 493 11.75 9.10 -0.58
C GLN A 493 10.74 9.70 -1.57
N TYR A 494 9.69 10.33 -1.08
CA TYR A 494 8.67 10.99 -1.90
C TYR A 494 9.18 12.28 -2.57
N ILE A 495 9.98 13.09 -1.87
CA ILE A 495 10.60 14.28 -2.48
C ILE A 495 11.50 13.87 -3.66
N ILE A 496 12.32 12.83 -3.48
CA ILE A 496 13.21 12.35 -4.54
C ILE A 496 12.41 11.83 -5.72
N THR A 497 11.32 11.08 -5.48
CA THR A 497 10.47 10.64 -6.60
C THR A 497 9.78 11.79 -7.31
N LEU A 498 9.33 12.81 -6.59
CA LEU A 498 8.73 13.99 -7.21
C LEU A 498 9.76 14.73 -8.08
N ILE A 499 10.98 14.90 -7.58
CA ILE A 499 12.08 15.51 -8.35
C ILE A 499 12.40 14.69 -9.61
N THR A 500 12.49 13.36 -9.49
CA THR A 500 12.78 12.49 -10.64
C THR A 500 11.65 12.52 -11.67
N ILE A 501 10.39 12.54 -11.24
CA ILE A 501 9.23 12.66 -12.12
C ILE A 501 9.24 14.00 -12.87
N LEU A 502 9.46 15.11 -12.16
CA LEU A 502 9.56 16.45 -12.78
C LEU A 502 10.70 16.50 -13.78
N LEU A 503 11.83 15.88 -13.50
CA LEU A 503 12.98 15.80 -14.40
C LEU A 503 12.65 15.00 -15.67
N ILE A 504 11.95 13.88 -15.54
CA ILE A 504 11.49 13.06 -16.68
C ILE A 504 10.56 13.87 -17.58
N ILE A 505 9.55 14.54 -16.99
CA ILE A 505 8.59 15.38 -17.73
C ILE A 505 9.30 16.57 -18.40
N TYR A 506 10.26 17.19 -17.72
CA TYR A 506 11.04 18.30 -18.27
C TYR A 506 11.89 17.87 -19.47
N LEU A 507 12.59 16.73 -19.36
CA LEU A 507 13.38 16.17 -20.44
C LEU A 507 12.52 15.76 -21.63
N SER A 508 11.34 15.18 -21.40
CA SER A 508 10.43 14.81 -22.50
C SER A 508 9.97 16.03 -23.30
N LYS A 509 9.75 17.19 -22.64
CA LYS A 509 9.34 18.43 -23.31
C LYS A 509 10.47 19.12 -24.07
N ILE A 510 11.70 19.11 -23.56
CA ILE A 510 12.84 19.74 -24.26
C ILE A 510 13.24 18.94 -25.50
N LEU A 511 13.18 17.63 -25.40
CA LEU A 511 13.67 16.70 -26.42
C LEU A 511 12.56 16.25 -27.41
N THR A 512 11.47 17.01 -27.53
CA THR A 512 10.33 16.67 -28.41
C THR A 512 10.67 16.62 -29.90
N GLN A 513 11.72 17.33 -30.34
CA GLN A 513 12.14 17.37 -31.76
C GLN A 513 13.16 16.28 -32.13
N ILE A 514 13.53 15.42 -31.18
CA ILE A 514 14.57 14.41 -31.37
C ILE A 514 13.91 13.05 -31.63
N SER A 515 14.56 12.21 -32.40
CA SER A 515 14.08 10.84 -32.61
C SER A 515 14.04 10.06 -31.29
N PHE A 516 13.08 9.14 -31.18
CA PHE A 516 12.91 8.31 -29.98
C PHE A 516 14.21 7.62 -29.54
N VAL A 517 14.97 7.09 -30.48
CA VAL A 517 16.22 6.37 -30.20
C VAL A 517 17.26 7.29 -29.55
N LEU A 518 17.45 8.50 -30.08
CA LEU A 518 18.37 9.48 -29.50
C LEU A 518 17.92 9.94 -28.12
N PHE A 519 16.62 10.15 -27.91
CA PHE A 519 16.06 10.46 -26.59
C PHE A 519 16.44 9.40 -25.56
N VAL A 520 16.20 8.14 -25.86
CA VAL A 520 16.50 7.01 -24.95
C VAL A 520 17.99 6.88 -24.67
N VAL A 521 18.84 7.06 -25.69
CA VAL A 521 20.30 7.01 -25.50
C VAL A 521 20.75 8.13 -24.55
N ILE A 522 20.33 9.37 -24.79
CA ILE A 522 20.67 10.52 -23.92
C ILE A 522 20.17 10.29 -22.51
N PHE A 523 18.93 9.83 -22.35
CA PHE A 523 18.33 9.59 -21.03
C PHE A 523 19.08 8.51 -20.26
N ASN A 524 19.42 7.38 -20.90
CA ASN A 524 20.20 6.31 -20.26
C ASN A 524 21.65 6.76 -19.94
N LEU A 525 22.28 7.57 -20.78
CA LEU A 525 23.60 8.13 -20.50
C LEU A 525 23.55 9.04 -19.24
N ILE A 526 22.55 9.89 -19.08
CA ILE A 526 22.36 10.70 -17.89
C ILE A 526 22.24 9.83 -16.63
N LEU A 527 21.46 8.74 -16.70
CA LEU A 527 21.30 7.81 -15.58
C LEU A 527 22.61 7.08 -15.26
N LEU A 528 23.36 6.63 -16.25
CA LEU A 528 24.66 5.98 -16.05
C LEU A 528 25.70 6.95 -15.44
N ILE A 529 25.75 8.19 -15.90
CA ILE A 529 26.59 9.23 -15.30
C ILE A 529 26.20 9.45 -13.83
N GLY A 530 24.89 9.52 -13.55
CA GLY A 530 24.37 9.60 -12.18
C GLY A 530 24.86 8.45 -11.30
N LEU A 531 24.78 7.18 -11.78
CA LEU A 531 25.29 6.00 -11.07
C LEU A 531 26.80 6.08 -10.82
N ILE A 532 27.57 6.53 -11.81
CA ILE A 532 29.03 6.66 -11.68
C ILE A 532 29.38 7.72 -10.63
N ILE A 533 28.77 8.90 -10.71
CA ILE A 533 28.99 10.00 -9.73
C ILE A 533 28.65 9.51 -8.33
N PHE A 534 27.55 8.78 -8.19
CA PHE A 534 27.07 8.30 -6.91
C PHE A 534 28.02 7.24 -6.32
N ASN A 535 28.52 6.33 -7.15
CA ASN A 535 29.52 5.35 -6.74
C ASN A 535 30.86 5.98 -6.33
N ILE A 536 31.29 7.05 -7.02
CA ILE A 536 32.49 7.83 -6.64
C ILE A 536 32.27 8.53 -5.30
N TYR A 537 31.08 9.11 -5.10
CA TYR A 537 30.71 9.75 -3.84
C TYR A 537 30.75 8.76 -2.67
N ILE A 538 30.18 7.56 -2.82
CA ILE A 538 30.22 6.50 -1.81
C ILE A 538 31.67 6.15 -1.47
N ASN A 539 32.52 5.93 -2.48
CA ASN A 539 33.91 5.55 -2.26
C ASN A 539 34.70 6.59 -1.48
N LYS A 540 34.54 7.88 -1.82
CA LYS A 540 35.24 8.98 -1.14
C LYS A 540 34.76 9.22 0.28
N ASN A 541 33.46 9.02 0.54
CA ASN A 541 32.83 9.40 1.80
C ASN A 541 32.40 8.22 2.67
N ILE A 542 32.85 7.00 2.39
CA ILE A 542 32.34 5.80 3.05
C ILE A 542 32.45 5.85 4.57
N ASN A 543 33.60 6.33 5.09
CA ASN A 543 33.83 6.45 6.54
C ASN A 543 32.87 7.48 7.16
N LYS A 544 32.68 8.64 6.53
CA LYS A 544 31.72 9.68 6.98
C LYS A 544 30.26 9.19 6.94
N ILE A 545 29.92 8.38 5.95
CA ILE A 545 28.58 7.81 5.83
C ILE A 545 28.26 6.88 7.00
N PHE A 546 29.29 6.17 7.52
CA PHE A 546 29.14 5.25 8.65
C PHE A 546 29.42 5.88 10.03
N GLU A 547 29.79 7.17 10.11
CA GLU A 547 30.03 7.85 11.40
C GLU A 547 28.80 7.85 12.31
N ASN A 548 27.61 7.99 11.76
CA ASN A 548 26.34 8.05 12.52
C ASN A 548 25.80 6.68 12.96
N ILE A 549 26.57 5.60 12.77
CA ILE A 549 26.18 4.25 13.16
C ILE A 549 26.73 3.88 14.55
N TYR A 550 27.28 4.83 15.28
CA TYR A 550 27.77 4.68 16.67
C TYR A 550 26.77 5.09 17.72
#